data_12c63fad6fa77c432139be2c9f557e9e
#
_entry.id   12c63fad6fa77c432139be2c9f557e9e
#
_cell.length_a   1.000
_cell.length_b   1.000
_cell.length_c   1.000
_cell.angle_alpha   90.00
_cell.angle_beta   90.00
_cell.angle_gamma   90.00
#
_symmetry.space_group_name_H-M   'P 1'
#
loop_
_entity.id
_entity.type
_entity.pdbx_description
1 polymer ?
#
loop_
_entity_poly.entity_id
_entity_poly.type
_entity_poly.pdbx_seq_one_letter_code
_entity_poly.pdbx_strand_id
1 'polypeptide(L)'
;MAENQSTVENAKEKLDRWLKDGITTPGGKLPSERELGELLGIKRMTLRQALLNLEAESKIFRKDRKGWFVTQPRFNYSPELSASFQRAAIEQGREPSWGFTEKNRTSDIPKTLAPLIAVTPSTELYRITGWGALEGHKVFYHETYINPEVAPGFIEQLENHSFSAVWEKCYQKETVVKKLIFKPVRMPGDISKYLGGSAGMPAILIEKHRADQQGNICQIDIEYWRF
;
A
#
# COMPACT_ATOMS: atom_id res chain seq x y z
N MET A 1 -40.38 -12.49 1.70
CA MET A 1 -38.90 -12.39 1.66
C MET A 1 -38.39 -12.07 0.24
N ALA A 2 -38.89 -12.68 -0.83
CA ALA A 2 -38.48 -12.43 -2.22
C ALA A 2 -38.70 -10.97 -2.71
N GLU A 3 -39.84 -10.36 -2.35
CA GLU A 3 -40.18 -8.98 -2.75
C GLU A 3 -39.24 -7.92 -2.16
N ASN A 4 -38.75 -8.15 -0.93
CA ASN A 4 -37.82 -7.25 -0.27
C ASN A 4 -36.38 -7.35 -0.86
N GLN A 5 -36.01 -8.52 -1.33
CA GLN A 5 -34.72 -8.80 -1.98
C GLN A 5 -34.67 -8.14 -3.37
N SER A 6 -35.77 -8.20 -4.15
CA SER A 6 -35.93 -7.51 -5.43
C SER A 6 -35.84 -5.98 -5.26
N THR A 7 -36.40 -5.41 -4.19
CA THR A 7 -36.38 -3.96 -3.91
C THR A 7 -34.98 -3.47 -3.54
N VAL A 8 -34.19 -4.26 -2.81
CA VAL A 8 -32.78 -3.92 -2.46
C VAL A 8 -31.88 -4.02 -3.68
N GLU A 9 -32.07 -5.05 -4.53
CA GLU A 9 -31.26 -5.21 -5.74
C GLU A 9 -31.52 -4.05 -6.73
N ASN A 10 -32.78 -3.68 -6.94
CA ASN A 10 -33.13 -2.51 -7.77
C ASN A 10 -32.51 -1.20 -7.20
N ALA A 11 -32.48 -1.03 -5.88
CA ALA A 11 -31.83 0.11 -5.26
C ALA A 11 -30.31 0.10 -5.46
N LYS A 12 -29.69 -1.08 -5.37
CA LYS A 12 -28.26 -1.26 -5.63
C LYS A 12 -27.90 -0.93 -7.06
N GLU A 13 -28.67 -1.43 -8.06
CA GLU A 13 -28.48 -1.13 -9.48
C GLU A 13 -28.64 0.36 -9.77
N LYS A 14 -29.63 1.02 -9.13
CA LYS A 14 -29.85 2.45 -9.29
C LYS A 14 -28.67 3.26 -8.75
N LEU A 15 -28.15 2.87 -7.60
CA LEU A 15 -26.97 3.46 -6.99
C LEU A 15 -25.71 3.23 -7.83
N ASP A 16 -25.52 2.01 -8.34
CA ASP A 16 -24.37 1.63 -9.19
C ASP A 16 -24.34 2.42 -10.50
N ARG A 17 -25.51 2.64 -11.12
CA ARG A 17 -25.63 3.52 -12.29
C ARG A 17 -25.27 4.97 -11.95
N TRP A 18 -25.83 5.49 -10.86
CA TRP A 18 -25.55 6.86 -10.41
C TRP A 18 -24.05 7.09 -10.13
N LEU A 19 -23.35 6.09 -9.57
CA LEU A 19 -21.89 6.13 -9.40
C LEU A 19 -21.13 6.15 -10.73
N LYS A 20 -21.59 5.39 -11.73
CA LYS A 20 -20.99 5.31 -13.07
C LYS A 20 -21.19 6.56 -13.90
N ASP A 21 -22.25 7.31 -13.67
CA ASP A 21 -22.55 8.55 -14.38
C ASP A 21 -21.58 9.71 -14.05
N GLY A 22 -20.49 9.41 -13.32
CA GLY A 22 -19.37 10.33 -13.08
C GLY A 22 -19.65 11.47 -12.10
N ILE A 23 -20.72 11.36 -11.34
CA ILE A 23 -21.13 12.39 -10.35
C ILE A 23 -20.14 12.45 -9.18
N THR A 24 -19.38 11.36 -8.94
CA THR A 24 -18.37 11.29 -7.91
C THR A 24 -17.09 10.64 -8.44
N THR A 25 -15.96 11.30 -8.29
CA THR A 25 -14.64 10.76 -8.68
C THR A 25 -14.21 9.63 -7.74
N PRO A 26 -13.37 8.71 -8.19
CA PRO A 26 -12.73 7.72 -7.31
C PRO A 26 -12.08 8.38 -6.09
N GLY A 27 -12.33 7.83 -4.90
CA GLY A 27 -11.93 8.43 -3.61
C GLY A 27 -12.84 9.56 -3.13
N GLY A 28 -13.77 10.04 -3.96
CA GLY A 28 -14.72 11.09 -3.62
C GLY A 28 -15.72 10.66 -2.56
N LYS A 29 -16.13 11.63 -1.74
CA LYS A 29 -17.15 11.41 -0.71
C LYS A 29 -18.54 11.39 -1.34
N LEU A 30 -19.34 10.40 -0.98
CA LEU A 30 -20.76 10.34 -1.34
C LEU A 30 -21.58 11.32 -0.50
N PRO A 31 -22.72 11.81 -1.03
CA PRO A 31 -23.73 12.48 -0.23
C PRO A 31 -24.14 11.62 0.97
N SER A 32 -24.71 12.23 2.00
CA SER A 32 -25.21 11.49 3.16
C SER A 32 -26.31 10.49 2.77
N GLU A 33 -26.53 9.46 3.59
CA GLU A 33 -27.61 8.48 3.36
C GLU A 33 -28.98 9.17 3.21
N ARG A 34 -29.22 10.29 3.90
CA ARG A 34 -30.45 11.06 3.76
C ARG A 34 -30.55 11.72 2.39
N GLU A 35 -29.50 12.42 1.98
CA GLU A 35 -29.46 13.11 0.67
C GLU A 35 -29.55 12.12 -0.49
N LEU A 36 -28.82 10.97 -0.42
CA LEU A 36 -28.93 9.91 -1.41
C LEU A 36 -30.33 9.30 -1.47
N GLY A 37 -30.98 9.13 -0.32
CA GLY A 37 -32.35 8.62 -0.25
C GLY A 37 -33.33 9.55 -0.95
N GLU A 38 -33.22 10.85 -0.71
CA GLU A 38 -34.02 11.88 -1.35
C GLU A 38 -33.75 11.98 -2.85
N LEU A 39 -32.46 12.02 -3.24
CA LEU A 39 -32.01 12.12 -4.63
C LEU A 39 -32.47 10.95 -5.48
N LEU A 40 -32.36 9.74 -4.95
CA LEU A 40 -32.65 8.51 -5.69
C LEU A 40 -34.07 7.98 -5.45
N GLY A 41 -34.86 8.61 -4.57
CA GLY A 41 -36.20 8.15 -4.21
C GLY A 41 -36.18 6.77 -3.55
N ILE A 42 -35.16 6.47 -2.71
CA ILE A 42 -34.99 5.16 -2.07
C ILE A 42 -35.23 5.31 -0.56
N LYS A 43 -36.06 4.41 0.01
CA LYS A 43 -36.30 4.37 1.45
C LYS A 43 -35.01 4.07 2.23
N ARG A 44 -34.84 4.73 3.37
CA ARG A 44 -33.60 4.70 4.19
C ARG A 44 -33.05 3.30 4.45
N MET A 45 -33.91 2.35 4.86
CA MET A 45 -33.45 1.00 5.17
C MET A 45 -33.00 0.24 3.92
N THR A 46 -33.72 0.39 2.80
CA THR A 46 -33.37 -0.20 1.51
C THR A 46 -32.06 0.39 0.97
N LEU A 47 -31.90 1.71 1.07
CA LEU A 47 -30.66 2.39 0.68
C LEU A 47 -29.46 1.89 1.48
N ARG A 48 -29.62 1.79 2.81
CA ARG A 48 -28.54 1.31 3.68
C ARG A 48 -28.09 -0.11 3.32
N GLN A 49 -29.05 -0.99 3.03
CA GLN A 49 -28.74 -2.36 2.60
C GLN A 49 -28.07 -2.38 1.22
N ALA A 50 -28.47 -1.53 0.29
CA ALA A 50 -27.85 -1.38 -1.02
C ALA A 50 -26.40 -0.84 -0.90
N LEU A 51 -26.16 0.11 -0.01
CA LEU A 51 -24.82 0.62 0.28
C LEU A 51 -23.90 -0.48 0.87
N LEU A 52 -24.41 -1.28 1.81
CA LEU A 52 -23.66 -2.43 2.37
C LEU A 52 -23.33 -3.47 1.29
N ASN A 53 -24.23 -3.73 0.35
CA ASN A 53 -23.97 -4.63 -0.76
C ASN A 53 -22.89 -4.07 -1.71
N LEU A 54 -22.90 -2.77 -2.02
CA LEU A 54 -21.85 -2.13 -2.81
C LEU A 54 -20.50 -2.08 -2.07
N GLU A 55 -20.51 -1.95 -0.74
CA GLU A 55 -19.31 -2.08 0.08
C GLU A 55 -18.73 -3.50 0.02
N ALA A 56 -19.59 -4.54 0.13
CA ALA A 56 -19.18 -5.93 -0.04
C ALA A 56 -18.60 -6.21 -1.44
N GLU A 57 -19.08 -5.51 -2.47
CA GLU A 57 -18.50 -5.54 -3.84
C GLU A 57 -17.24 -4.66 -3.98
N SER A 58 -16.81 -4.01 -2.91
CA SER A 58 -15.66 -3.09 -2.90
C SER A 58 -15.79 -1.89 -3.87
N LYS A 59 -17.00 -1.49 -4.23
CA LYS A 59 -17.28 -0.33 -5.07
C LYS A 59 -17.27 0.98 -4.28
N ILE A 60 -17.66 0.89 -3.02
CA ILE A 60 -17.62 1.99 -2.05
C ILE A 60 -17.05 1.48 -0.73
N PHE A 61 -16.64 2.38 0.13
CA PHE A 61 -16.19 2.04 1.49
C PHE A 61 -16.64 3.11 2.49
N ARG A 62 -16.78 2.70 3.73
CA ARG A 62 -17.18 3.57 4.82
C ARG A 62 -15.98 4.03 5.64
N LYS A 63 -15.90 5.34 5.92
CA LYS A 63 -15.01 5.89 6.96
C LYS A 63 -15.85 6.23 8.18
N ASP A 64 -15.42 5.79 9.36
CA ASP A 64 -16.13 6.06 10.60
C ASP A 64 -16.36 7.57 10.78
N ARG A 65 -17.60 7.95 11.12
CA ARG A 65 -18.07 9.33 11.30
C ARG A 65 -17.90 10.27 10.10
N LYS A 66 -17.32 9.81 8.98
CA LYS A 66 -17.08 10.62 7.77
C LYS A 66 -18.04 10.28 6.64
N GLY A 67 -18.70 9.11 6.69
CA GLY A 67 -19.67 8.67 5.68
C GLY A 67 -19.08 7.71 4.65
N TRP A 68 -19.70 7.64 3.48
CA TRP A 68 -19.38 6.75 2.38
C TRP A 68 -18.48 7.43 1.34
N PHE A 69 -17.62 6.64 0.72
CA PHE A 69 -16.66 7.10 -0.31
C PHE A 69 -16.63 6.11 -1.45
N VAL A 70 -16.41 6.59 -2.67
CA VAL A 70 -16.15 5.73 -3.85
C VAL A 70 -14.79 5.05 -3.68
N THR A 71 -14.73 3.75 -3.91
CA THR A 71 -13.46 3.02 -3.87
C THR A 71 -12.56 3.47 -5.02
N GLN A 72 -11.30 3.65 -4.73
CA GLN A 72 -10.28 3.88 -5.74
C GLN A 72 -10.11 2.61 -6.61
N PRO A 73 -9.76 2.74 -7.88
CA PRO A 73 -9.36 1.59 -8.69
C PRO A 73 -8.28 0.78 -7.95
N ARG A 74 -8.36 -0.53 -8.04
CA ARG A 74 -7.36 -1.40 -7.42
C ARG A 74 -5.98 -1.06 -7.97
N PHE A 75 -5.04 -0.87 -7.08
CA PHE A 75 -3.65 -0.72 -7.45
C PHE A 75 -3.04 -2.09 -7.71
N ASN A 76 -2.59 -2.33 -8.94
CA ASN A 76 -1.90 -3.55 -9.29
C ASN A 76 -0.39 -3.34 -9.06
N TYR A 77 0.14 -4.03 -8.08
CA TYR A 77 1.55 -3.96 -7.74
C TYR A 77 2.23 -5.29 -8.00
N SER A 78 3.26 -5.27 -8.83
CA SER A 78 4.08 -6.43 -9.19
C SER A 78 5.46 -6.27 -8.58
N PRO A 79 5.65 -6.67 -7.31
CA PRO A 79 6.89 -6.44 -6.56
C PRO A 79 8.09 -7.22 -7.12
N GLU A 80 7.87 -8.20 -7.98
CA GLU A 80 8.90 -8.94 -8.71
C GLU A 80 9.57 -8.12 -9.81
N LEU A 81 8.89 -7.12 -10.33
CA LEU A 81 9.45 -6.23 -11.33
C LEU A 81 10.39 -5.22 -10.68
N SER A 82 11.44 -4.84 -11.39
CA SER A 82 12.40 -3.81 -10.93
C SER A 82 11.79 -2.40 -10.84
N ALA A 83 10.55 -2.22 -11.33
CA ALA A 83 9.86 -0.96 -11.27
C ALA A 83 9.60 -0.53 -9.81
N SER A 84 9.89 0.74 -9.51
CA SER A 84 9.56 1.31 -8.20
C SER A 84 8.04 1.42 -8.02
N PHE A 85 7.57 1.41 -6.77
CA PHE A 85 6.19 1.71 -6.42
C PHE A 85 5.68 2.98 -7.11
N GLN A 86 6.49 4.04 -7.13
CA GLN A 86 6.17 5.30 -7.78
C GLN A 86 5.86 5.12 -9.26
N ARG A 87 6.74 4.42 -9.99
CA ARG A 87 6.56 4.17 -11.42
C ARG A 87 5.29 3.36 -11.69
N ALA A 88 5.09 2.28 -10.94
CA ALA A 88 3.89 1.45 -11.06
C ALA A 88 2.60 2.24 -10.79
N ALA A 89 2.62 3.20 -9.87
CA ALA A 89 1.47 4.05 -9.58
C ALA A 89 1.20 5.05 -10.72
N ILE A 90 2.23 5.73 -11.21
CA ILE A 90 2.10 6.71 -12.31
C ILE A 90 1.58 6.03 -13.58
N GLU A 91 2.09 4.85 -13.93
CA GLU A 91 1.64 4.08 -15.09
C GLU A 91 0.15 3.68 -15.01
N GLN A 92 -0.41 3.63 -13.81
CA GLN A 92 -1.83 3.36 -13.56
C GLN A 92 -2.67 4.63 -13.32
N GLY A 93 -2.11 5.82 -13.62
CA GLY A 93 -2.79 7.09 -13.43
C GLY A 93 -3.06 7.46 -11.96
N ARG A 94 -2.27 6.90 -11.01
CA ARG A 94 -2.36 7.17 -9.59
C ARG A 94 -1.38 8.27 -9.18
N GLU A 95 -1.63 8.92 -8.07
CA GLU A 95 -0.78 9.97 -7.49
C GLU A 95 0.04 9.39 -6.32
N PRO A 96 1.27 8.90 -6.57
CA PRO A 96 2.11 8.36 -5.52
C PRO A 96 2.80 9.47 -4.72
N SER A 97 2.95 9.23 -3.44
CA SER A 97 3.88 9.96 -2.58
C SER A 97 4.58 8.99 -1.63
N TRP A 98 5.74 9.35 -1.14
CA TRP A 98 6.51 8.55 -0.19
C TRP A 98 7.33 9.45 0.72
N GLY A 99 7.80 8.88 1.81
CA GLY A 99 8.70 9.56 2.72
C GLY A 99 9.44 8.58 3.61
N PHE A 100 10.58 9.03 4.09
CA PHE A 100 11.38 8.29 5.06
C PHE A 100 11.01 8.72 6.48
N THR A 101 11.04 7.78 7.43
CA THR A 101 10.86 8.06 8.86
C THR A 101 12.18 8.04 9.58
N GLU A 102 13.04 7.09 9.24
CA GLU A 102 14.37 6.96 9.80
C GLU A 102 15.36 6.49 8.74
N LYS A 103 16.60 6.95 8.85
CA LYS A 103 17.75 6.50 8.07
C LYS A 103 18.93 6.40 9.02
N ASN A 104 19.32 5.20 9.41
CA ASN A 104 20.39 4.96 10.37
C ASN A 104 21.24 3.74 10.03
N ARG A 105 22.29 3.50 10.80
CA ARG A 105 23.02 2.23 10.83
C ARG A 105 22.57 1.44 12.03
N THR A 106 22.53 0.11 11.89
CA THR A 106 22.14 -0.78 12.98
C THR A 106 22.90 -2.10 12.93
N SER A 107 23.25 -2.60 14.09
CA SER A 107 23.68 -3.98 14.32
C SER A 107 22.52 -4.87 14.79
N ASP A 108 21.37 -4.26 15.14
CA ASP A 108 20.14 -5.00 15.46
C ASP A 108 19.43 -5.44 14.18
N ILE A 109 19.91 -6.56 13.65
CA ILE A 109 19.42 -7.14 12.41
C ILE A 109 18.61 -8.38 12.74
N PRO A 110 17.40 -8.55 12.20
CA PRO A 110 16.65 -9.79 12.37
C PRO A 110 17.51 -11.01 12.05
N LYS A 111 17.57 -11.99 12.97
CA LYS A 111 18.43 -13.19 12.86
C LYS A 111 18.20 -13.97 11.55
N THR A 112 17.03 -13.86 10.96
CA THR A 112 16.68 -14.50 9.69
C THR A 112 17.28 -13.78 8.48
N LEU A 113 17.63 -12.50 8.60
CA LEU A 113 18.15 -11.68 7.50
C LEU A 113 19.68 -11.61 7.48
N ALA A 114 20.31 -11.60 8.64
CA ALA A 114 21.77 -11.46 8.73
C ALA A 114 22.55 -12.44 7.83
N PRO A 115 22.24 -13.75 7.77
CA PRO A 115 22.94 -14.68 6.88
C PRO A 115 22.73 -14.43 5.39
N LEU A 116 21.65 -13.71 5.02
CA LEU A 116 21.27 -13.51 3.62
C LEU A 116 22.04 -12.36 2.97
N ILE A 117 22.41 -11.36 3.76
CA ILE A 117 23.05 -10.14 3.24
C ILE A 117 24.58 -10.16 3.41
N ALA A 118 25.11 -11.35 3.68
CA ALA A 118 26.54 -11.67 3.79
C ALA A 118 27.33 -10.75 4.74
N VAL A 119 26.75 -10.42 5.86
CA VAL A 119 27.39 -9.59 6.88
C VAL A 119 28.14 -10.45 7.89
N THR A 120 29.28 -9.97 8.33
CA THR A 120 29.94 -10.51 9.54
C THR A 120 29.15 -10.11 10.79
N PRO A 121 29.29 -10.81 11.92
CA PRO A 121 28.58 -10.48 13.14
C PRO A 121 28.80 -9.04 13.65
N SER A 122 29.86 -8.38 13.20
CA SER A 122 30.22 -7.00 13.57
C SER A 122 29.81 -5.97 12.52
N THR A 123 29.22 -6.36 11.39
CA THR A 123 28.84 -5.41 10.33
C THR A 123 27.50 -4.76 10.68
N GLU A 124 27.49 -3.43 10.69
CA GLU A 124 26.24 -2.66 10.75
C GLU A 124 25.65 -2.55 9.36
N LEU A 125 24.34 -2.73 9.23
CA LEU A 125 23.59 -2.45 8.01
C LEU A 125 23.00 -1.03 8.04
N TYR A 126 22.81 -0.44 6.87
CA TYR A 126 21.85 0.66 6.75
C TYR A 126 20.44 0.11 6.96
N ARG A 127 19.71 0.73 7.89
CA ARG A 127 18.29 0.51 8.10
C ARG A 127 17.55 1.77 7.71
N ILE A 128 16.68 1.67 6.72
CA ILE A 128 15.88 2.78 6.22
C ILE A 128 14.42 2.39 6.38
N THR A 129 13.66 3.22 7.07
CA THR A 129 12.22 3.03 7.23
C THR A 129 11.45 4.17 6.59
N GLY A 130 10.24 3.86 6.12
CA GLY A 130 9.44 4.86 5.44
C GLY A 130 8.06 4.35 5.06
N TRP A 131 7.39 5.11 4.22
CA TRP A 131 6.02 4.83 3.80
C TRP A 131 5.81 5.21 2.34
N GLY A 132 4.86 4.52 1.70
CA GLY A 132 4.29 4.93 0.44
C GLY A 132 2.80 5.21 0.57
N ALA A 133 2.32 6.16 -0.22
CA ALA A 133 0.92 6.57 -0.24
C ALA A 133 0.42 6.74 -1.67
N LEU A 134 -0.86 6.57 -1.87
CA LEU A 134 -1.60 6.87 -3.09
C LEU A 134 -2.69 7.89 -2.75
N GLU A 135 -2.80 8.97 -3.52
CA GLU A 135 -3.75 10.07 -3.30
C GLU A 135 -3.76 10.54 -1.83
N GLY A 136 -2.55 10.69 -1.24
CA GLY A 136 -2.36 11.10 0.16
C GLY A 136 -2.70 10.03 1.21
N HIS A 137 -3.15 8.84 0.83
CA HIS A 137 -3.44 7.74 1.74
C HIS A 137 -2.28 6.77 1.82
N LYS A 138 -1.65 6.64 2.99
CA LYS A 138 -0.55 5.69 3.21
C LYS A 138 -1.04 4.26 3.01
N VAL A 139 -0.42 3.54 2.07
CA VAL A 139 -0.81 2.19 1.67
C VAL A 139 0.15 1.13 2.18
N PHE A 140 1.42 1.47 2.38
CA PHE A 140 2.39 0.57 3.00
C PHE A 140 3.42 1.32 3.84
N TYR A 141 4.04 0.58 4.75
CA TYR A 141 5.24 0.94 5.49
C TYR A 141 6.34 -0.03 5.13
N HIS A 142 7.57 0.45 5.00
CA HIS A 142 8.71 -0.39 4.68
C HIS A 142 9.86 -0.24 5.67
N GLU A 143 10.62 -1.29 5.78
CA GLU A 143 11.88 -1.38 6.45
C GLU A 143 12.86 -2.04 5.49
N THR A 144 13.91 -1.32 5.12
CA THR A 144 14.88 -1.73 4.11
C THR A 144 16.26 -1.83 4.75
N TYR A 145 16.94 -2.95 4.49
CA TYR A 145 18.30 -3.21 4.92
C TYR A 145 19.24 -3.25 3.73
N ILE A 146 20.37 -2.53 3.82
CA ILE A 146 21.40 -2.46 2.77
C ILE A 146 22.77 -2.61 3.40
N ASN A 147 23.64 -3.39 2.75
CA ASN A 147 25.01 -3.57 3.19
C ASN A 147 25.88 -2.36 2.81
N PRO A 148 26.45 -1.63 3.79
CA PRO A 148 27.31 -0.48 3.51
C PRO A 148 28.59 -0.81 2.75
N GLU A 149 29.08 -2.06 2.83
CA GLU A 149 30.26 -2.50 2.09
C GLU A 149 30.00 -2.57 0.58
N VAL A 150 28.74 -2.85 0.21
CA VAL A 150 28.30 -2.93 -1.20
C VAL A 150 27.88 -1.55 -1.73
N ALA A 151 27.37 -0.68 -0.84
CA ALA A 151 26.86 0.66 -1.19
C ALA A 151 27.22 1.70 -0.11
N PRO A 152 28.50 2.08 0.00
CA PRO A 152 28.94 3.07 0.99
C PRO A 152 28.30 4.44 0.72
N GLY A 153 27.69 5.06 1.73
CA GLY A 153 27.04 6.37 1.59
C GLY A 153 25.64 6.31 0.95
N PHE A 154 24.97 5.14 0.94
CA PHE A 154 23.67 4.98 0.30
C PHE A 154 22.58 5.88 0.92
N ILE A 155 22.61 6.07 2.22
CA ILE A 155 21.61 6.87 2.95
C ILE A 155 21.62 8.34 2.48
N GLU A 156 22.80 8.87 2.24
CA GLU A 156 23.01 10.26 1.83
C GLU A 156 22.49 10.52 0.41
N GLN A 157 22.43 9.47 -0.43
CA GLN A 157 21.93 9.56 -1.80
C GLN A 157 20.39 9.50 -1.91
N LEU A 158 19.70 9.12 -0.83
CA LEU A 158 18.25 8.93 -0.84
C LEU A 158 17.43 10.23 -0.76
N GLU A 159 18.03 11.40 -0.61
CA GLU A 159 17.28 12.65 -0.38
C GLU A 159 16.26 12.97 -1.48
N ASN A 160 16.61 12.70 -2.75
CA ASN A 160 15.79 13.03 -3.90
C ASN A 160 15.55 11.84 -4.85
N HIS A 161 15.89 10.62 -4.45
CA HIS A 161 15.87 9.46 -5.33
C HIS A 161 15.15 8.27 -4.68
N SER A 162 14.49 7.46 -5.51
CA SER A 162 14.03 6.14 -5.10
C SER A 162 15.21 5.18 -4.93
N PHE A 163 15.04 4.09 -4.19
CA PHE A 163 16.08 3.06 -4.01
C PHE A 163 16.66 2.57 -5.34
N SER A 164 15.81 2.24 -6.31
CA SER A 164 16.25 1.78 -7.63
C SER A 164 17.05 2.86 -8.38
N ALA A 165 16.64 4.11 -8.27
CA ALA A 165 17.37 5.22 -8.90
C ALA A 165 18.76 5.44 -8.26
N VAL A 166 18.89 5.25 -6.95
CA VAL A 166 20.18 5.32 -6.26
C VAL A 166 21.09 4.17 -6.72
N TRP A 167 20.59 2.94 -6.76
CA TRP A 167 21.36 1.79 -7.26
C TRP A 167 21.87 2.03 -8.68
N GLU A 168 20.99 2.47 -9.58
CA GLU A 168 21.34 2.70 -10.98
C GLU A 168 22.28 3.87 -11.17
N LYS A 169 21.96 5.04 -10.61
CA LYS A 169 22.68 6.30 -10.89
C LYS A 169 23.98 6.45 -10.09
N CYS A 170 23.96 6.05 -8.80
CA CYS A 170 25.09 6.29 -7.91
C CYS A 170 26.06 5.10 -7.87
N TYR A 171 25.55 3.88 -8.03
CA TYR A 171 26.36 2.66 -7.93
C TYR A 171 26.49 1.92 -9.26
N GLN A 172 25.82 2.37 -10.33
CA GLN A 172 25.83 1.73 -11.65
C GLN A 172 25.45 0.23 -11.58
N LYS A 173 24.56 -0.09 -10.64
CA LYS A 173 24.07 -1.45 -10.40
C LYS A 173 22.59 -1.55 -10.73
N GLU A 174 22.26 -2.49 -11.57
CA GLU A 174 20.90 -2.97 -11.74
C GLU A 174 20.63 -4.05 -10.69
N THR A 175 19.56 -3.89 -9.90
CA THR A 175 19.17 -4.88 -8.91
C THR A 175 17.90 -5.60 -9.34
N VAL A 176 17.89 -6.92 -9.18
CA VAL A 176 16.72 -7.76 -9.48
C VAL A 176 16.18 -8.42 -8.22
N VAL A 177 14.88 -8.65 -8.17
CA VAL A 177 14.25 -9.40 -7.09
C VAL A 177 14.56 -10.89 -7.29
N LYS A 178 15.42 -11.44 -6.44
CA LYS A 178 15.82 -12.87 -6.47
C LYS A 178 14.86 -13.75 -5.68
N LYS A 179 14.27 -13.22 -4.62
CA LYS A 179 13.30 -13.92 -3.78
C LYS A 179 12.19 -12.97 -3.33
N LEU A 180 11.00 -13.50 -3.35
CA LEU A 180 9.79 -12.79 -2.95
C LEU A 180 8.96 -13.69 -2.03
N ILE A 181 8.57 -13.18 -0.87
CA ILE A 181 7.80 -13.91 0.12
C ILE A 181 6.59 -13.06 0.51
N PHE A 182 5.39 -13.64 0.43
CA PHE A 182 4.16 -13.04 0.88
C PHE A 182 3.66 -13.76 2.15
N LYS A 183 3.30 -13.00 3.17
CA LYS A 183 2.74 -13.53 4.40
C LYS A 183 1.52 -12.71 4.82
N PRO A 184 0.33 -13.31 4.99
CA PRO A 184 -0.75 -12.63 5.70
C PRO A 184 -0.34 -12.45 7.16
N VAL A 185 -0.46 -11.22 7.66
CA VAL A 185 -0.05 -10.87 9.03
C VAL A 185 -1.08 -9.96 9.69
N ARG A 186 -0.99 -9.84 11.02
CA ARG A 186 -1.60 -8.73 11.75
C ARG A 186 -0.60 -7.57 11.81
N MET A 187 -1.04 -6.39 11.39
CA MET A 187 -0.19 -5.20 11.38
C MET A 187 0.30 -4.89 12.80
N PRO A 188 1.62 -4.69 13.02
CA PRO A 188 2.13 -4.20 14.30
C PRO A 188 1.50 -2.88 14.71
N GLY A 189 1.29 -2.66 16.02
CA GLY A 189 0.49 -1.54 16.52
C GLY A 189 1.07 -0.16 16.24
N ASP A 190 2.38 -0.02 16.23
CA ASP A 190 3.13 1.18 15.86
C ASP A 190 2.98 1.48 14.36
N ILE A 191 3.17 0.50 13.50
CA ILE A 191 3.01 0.62 12.05
C ILE A 191 1.55 0.93 11.71
N SER A 192 0.57 0.24 12.33
CA SER A 192 -0.85 0.46 12.05
C SER A 192 -1.29 1.89 12.35
N LYS A 193 -0.84 2.45 13.49
CA LYS A 193 -1.09 3.86 13.83
C LYS A 193 -0.51 4.81 12.78
N TYR A 194 0.72 4.51 12.33
CA TYR A 194 1.42 5.31 11.34
C TYR A 194 0.69 5.32 9.99
N LEU A 195 0.12 4.18 9.60
CA LEU A 195 -0.70 4.03 8.39
C LEU A 195 -2.16 4.51 8.58
N GLY A 196 -2.53 5.02 9.75
CA GLY A 196 -3.88 5.50 10.05
C GLY A 196 -4.91 4.37 10.24
N GLY A 197 -4.45 3.21 10.67
CA GLY A 197 -5.26 2.03 10.96
C GLY A 197 -5.33 1.68 12.44
N SER A 198 -6.02 0.58 12.76
CA SER A 198 -6.12 0.02 14.10
C SER A 198 -5.06 -1.06 14.33
N ALA A 199 -4.61 -1.22 15.58
CA ALA A 199 -3.67 -2.28 15.94
C ALA A 199 -4.24 -3.66 15.57
N GLY A 200 -3.41 -4.51 14.97
CA GLY A 200 -3.78 -5.85 14.56
C GLY A 200 -4.70 -5.93 13.34
N MET A 201 -4.90 -4.84 12.59
CA MET A 201 -5.60 -4.88 11.31
C MET A 201 -4.93 -5.89 10.35
N PRO A 202 -5.70 -6.55 9.47
CA PRO A 202 -5.14 -7.45 8.46
C PRO A 202 -4.16 -6.70 7.53
N ALA A 203 -3.08 -7.37 7.19
CA ALA A 203 -2.07 -6.84 6.27
C ALA A 203 -1.39 -7.98 5.50
N ILE A 204 -0.74 -7.62 4.39
CA ILE A 204 0.24 -8.48 3.73
C ILE A 204 1.63 -7.95 4.04
N LEU A 205 2.49 -8.83 4.58
CA LEU A 205 3.92 -8.61 4.61
C LEU A 205 4.51 -9.13 3.30
N ILE A 206 5.27 -8.28 2.63
CA ILE A 206 6.04 -8.62 1.43
C ILE A 206 7.52 -8.47 1.79
N GLU A 207 8.26 -9.58 1.75
CA GLU A 207 9.71 -9.60 1.95
C GLU A 207 10.38 -9.80 0.59
N LYS A 208 11.25 -8.86 0.18
CA LYS A 208 11.95 -8.88 -1.11
C LYS A 208 13.46 -8.95 -0.88
N HIS A 209 14.11 -9.94 -1.47
CA HIS A 209 15.55 -10.02 -1.50
C HIS A 209 16.02 -9.58 -2.88
N ARG A 210 16.76 -8.48 -2.93
CA ARG A 210 17.32 -7.94 -4.16
C ARG A 210 18.80 -8.31 -4.28
N ALA A 211 19.17 -8.79 -5.46
CA ALA A 211 20.53 -9.15 -5.77
C ALA A 211 21.10 -8.23 -6.86
N ASP A 212 22.41 -8.05 -6.83
CA ASP A 212 23.19 -7.46 -7.91
C ASP A 212 23.37 -8.42 -9.10
N GLN A 213 24.07 -7.99 -10.13
CA GLN A 213 24.33 -8.78 -11.34
C GLN A 213 25.19 -10.05 -11.07
N GLN A 214 25.93 -10.09 -9.96
CA GLN A 214 26.71 -11.26 -9.51
C GLN A 214 25.85 -12.23 -8.68
N GLY A 215 24.61 -11.86 -8.37
CA GLY A 215 23.69 -12.68 -7.58
C GLY A 215 23.84 -12.53 -6.06
N ASN A 216 24.66 -11.57 -5.60
CA ASN A 216 24.80 -11.27 -4.18
C ASN A 216 23.63 -10.43 -3.69
N ILE A 217 23.05 -10.78 -2.54
CA ILE A 217 21.98 -9.97 -1.93
C ILE A 217 22.57 -8.65 -1.45
N CYS A 218 22.10 -7.57 -2.01
CA CYS A 218 22.55 -6.21 -1.69
C CYS A 218 21.50 -5.38 -0.94
N GLN A 219 20.23 -5.79 -1.02
CA GLN A 219 19.11 -5.12 -0.35
C GLN A 219 18.04 -6.13 0.05
N ILE A 220 17.47 -5.95 1.23
CA ILE A 220 16.29 -6.69 1.70
C ILE A 220 15.24 -5.67 2.12
N ASP A 221 14.04 -5.79 1.53
CA ASP A 221 12.89 -4.95 1.86
C ASP A 221 11.84 -5.78 2.61
N ILE A 222 11.31 -5.24 3.70
CA ILE A 222 10.16 -5.76 4.43
C ILE A 222 9.06 -4.71 4.32
N GLU A 223 7.99 -5.01 3.63
CA GLU A 223 6.90 -4.09 3.39
C GLU A 223 5.62 -4.60 4.06
N TYR A 224 4.95 -3.74 4.81
CA TYR A 224 3.65 -4.01 5.43
C TYR A 224 2.58 -3.26 4.64
N TRP A 225 1.84 -3.97 3.84
CA TRP A 225 0.76 -3.44 3.00
C TRP A 225 -0.59 -3.58 3.69
N ARG A 226 -1.36 -2.48 3.69
CA ARG A 226 -2.78 -2.52 4.10
C ARG A 226 -3.66 -2.86 2.91
N PHE A 227 -4.80 -3.50 3.18
CA PHE A 227 -5.86 -3.74 2.19
C PHE A 227 -6.73 -2.50 2.05
#